data_dcb36fe5fa1ab27b23d2ec548a312e23
#
_entry.id   dcb36fe5fa1ab27b23d2ec548a312e23
#
_cell.length_a   1.000
_cell.length_b   1.000
_cell.length_c   1.000
_cell.angle_alpha   90.00
_cell.angle_beta   90.00
_cell.angle_gamma   90.00
#
_symmetry.space_group_name_H-M   'P 1'
#
loop_
_entity.id
_entity.type
_entity.pdbx_description
1 polymer ?
#
loop_
_entity_poly.entity_id
_entity_poly.type
_entity_poly.pdbx_seq_one_letter_code
_entity_poly.pdbx_strand_id
1 'polypeptide(L)'
;MKLLIAKVSHETNTFSPVRTPLEAFGLNGPDYGADALAVQRGAPTAMGAFIDLAEAMGAEMVTPISAMANPSGTVDGAAYAHICQTIVDAAPGCDALLLD
;
A
#
# COMPACT_ATOMS: atom_id res chain seq x y z
N MET A 1 12.28 16.57 5.47
CA MET A 1 12.34 15.23 4.91
C MET A 1 10.96 14.85 4.41
N LYS A 2 10.89 14.29 3.23
CA LYS A 2 9.66 13.84 2.59
C LYS A 2 9.71 12.32 2.43
N LEU A 3 8.75 11.61 3.01
CA LEU A 3 8.69 10.15 3.03
C LEU A 3 7.52 9.65 2.19
N LEU A 4 7.77 8.71 1.31
CA LEU A 4 6.71 7.91 0.69
C LEU A 4 6.45 6.70 1.57
N ILE A 5 5.19 6.49 1.96
CA ILE A 5 4.77 5.36 2.79
C ILE A 5 3.64 4.64 2.07
N ALA A 6 3.82 3.35 1.80
CA ALA A 6 2.84 2.56 1.08
C ALA A 6 2.76 1.13 1.61
N LYS A 7 1.64 0.47 1.31
CA LYS A 7 1.40 -0.91 1.68
C LYS A 7 0.93 -1.73 0.49
N VAL A 8 1.55 -2.91 0.33
CA VAL A 8 1.07 -3.97 -0.57
C VAL A 8 1.21 -5.29 0.16
N SER A 9 0.10 -5.90 0.54
CA SER A 9 0.10 -7.14 1.32
C SER A 9 -0.82 -8.18 0.68
N HIS A 10 -0.27 -9.37 0.40
CA HIS A 10 -1.00 -10.51 -0.11
C HIS A 10 -0.24 -11.81 0.20
N GLU A 11 -0.97 -12.83 0.60
CA GLU A 11 -0.44 -14.19 0.73
C GLU A 11 -0.98 -15.04 -0.42
N THR A 12 -0.13 -15.30 -1.41
CA THR A 12 -0.51 -16.02 -2.61
C THR A 12 -0.50 -17.53 -2.38
N ASN A 13 -1.63 -18.18 -2.69
CA ASN A 13 -1.73 -19.63 -2.78
C ASN A 13 -1.72 -20.04 -4.26
N THR A 14 -0.60 -20.54 -4.75
CA THR A 14 -0.44 -20.92 -6.16
C THR A 14 -1.26 -22.15 -6.56
N PHE A 15 -1.82 -22.89 -5.61
CA PHE A 15 -2.73 -23.99 -5.90
C PHE A 15 -4.18 -23.52 -6.11
N SER A 16 -4.51 -22.30 -5.73
CA SER A 16 -5.84 -21.75 -5.98
C SER A 16 -6.02 -21.42 -7.46
N PRO A 17 -7.12 -21.87 -8.08
CA PRO A 17 -7.42 -21.50 -9.46
C PRO A 17 -8.03 -20.10 -9.58
N VAL A 18 -8.42 -19.49 -8.47
CA VAL A 18 -9.03 -18.17 -8.43
C VAL A 18 -7.95 -17.11 -8.32
N ARG A 19 -7.82 -16.26 -9.33
CA ARG A 19 -6.89 -15.14 -9.33
C ARG A 19 -7.40 -14.01 -8.42
N THR A 20 -6.46 -13.20 -7.95
CA THR A 20 -6.75 -12.05 -7.09
C THR A 20 -6.78 -10.78 -7.94
N PRO A 21 -7.97 -10.19 -8.19
CA PRO A 21 -8.11 -8.95 -8.95
C PRO A 21 -7.85 -7.73 -8.08
N LEU A 22 -7.74 -6.55 -8.71
CA LEU A 22 -7.50 -5.30 -8.00
C LEU A 22 -8.57 -5.00 -6.93
N GLU A 23 -9.82 -5.31 -7.22
CA GLU A 23 -10.97 -5.07 -6.33
C GLU A 23 -10.88 -5.86 -5.01
N ALA A 24 -10.05 -6.90 -4.96
CA ALA A 24 -9.85 -7.70 -3.75
C ALA A 24 -8.90 -7.04 -2.74
N PHE A 25 -8.19 -5.98 -3.13
CA PHE A 25 -7.22 -5.26 -2.29
C PHE A 25 -7.88 -4.16 -1.45
N GLY A 26 -8.84 -4.50 -0.62
CA GLY A 26 -9.61 -3.60 0.22
C GLY A 26 -11.09 -3.95 0.14
N LEU A 27 -11.96 -3.06 0.62
CA LEU A 27 -13.40 -3.27 0.53
C LEU A 27 -13.91 -3.21 -0.91
N ASN A 28 -13.36 -2.28 -1.71
CA ASN A 28 -13.70 -2.08 -3.12
C ASN A 28 -12.44 -1.73 -3.92
N GLY A 29 -11.33 -2.41 -3.66
CA GLY A 29 -10.03 -2.09 -4.18
C GLY A 29 -9.15 -1.35 -3.16
N PRO A 30 -7.93 -0.95 -3.56
CA PRO A 30 -7.02 -0.23 -2.68
C PRO A 30 -7.55 1.12 -2.21
N ASP A 31 -7.04 1.59 -1.06
CA ASP A 31 -7.20 2.98 -0.65
C ASP A 31 -6.06 3.82 -1.22
N TYR A 32 -6.34 5.05 -1.64
CA TYR A 32 -5.38 5.93 -2.29
C TYR A 32 -5.25 7.27 -1.56
N GLY A 33 -4.06 7.85 -1.56
CA GLY A 33 -3.83 9.20 -1.08
C GLY A 33 -4.28 9.42 0.37
N ALA A 34 -5.10 10.41 0.60
CA ALA A 34 -5.61 10.75 1.92
C ALA A 34 -6.42 9.61 2.55
N ASP A 35 -7.11 8.79 1.77
CA ASP A 35 -7.85 7.63 2.26
C ASP A 35 -6.89 6.54 2.76
N ALA A 36 -5.79 6.30 2.06
CA ALA A 36 -4.75 5.37 2.50
C ALA A 36 -4.16 5.81 3.85
N LEU A 37 -3.87 7.10 3.99
CA LEU A 37 -3.39 7.67 5.24
C LEU A 37 -4.42 7.50 6.37
N ALA A 38 -5.68 7.82 6.10
CA ALA A 38 -6.74 7.75 7.10
C ALA A 38 -6.99 6.33 7.60
N VAL A 39 -6.97 5.34 6.70
CA VAL A 39 -7.18 3.93 7.05
C VAL A 39 -6.03 3.38 7.88
N GLN A 40 -4.80 3.79 7.59
CA GLN A 40 -3.61 3.23 8.24
C GLN A 40 -3.16 4.01 9.48
N ARG A 41 -3.57 5.28 9.65
CA ARG A 41 -3.23 6.06 10.85
C ARG A 41 -3.83 5.40 12.09
N GLY A 42 -2.96 5.06 13.06
CA GLY A 42 -3.36 4.36 14.28
C GLY A 42 -3.68 2.88 14.09
N ALA A 43 -3.52 2.33 12.90
CA ALA A 43 -3.69 0.90 12.67
C ALA A 43 -2.49 0.10 13.22
N PRO A 44 -2.71 -1.14 13.72
CA PRO A 44 -1.65 -2.01 14.21
C PRO A 44 -0.94 -2.73 13.04
N THR A 45 -0.39 -1.95 12.12
CA THR A 45 0.29 -2.42 10.90
C THR A 45 1.66 -1.76 10.80
N ALA A 46 2.55 -2.30 9.96
CA ALA A 46 3.83 -1.67 9.71
C ALA A 46 3.65 -0.29 9.09
N MET A 47 2.72 -0.14 8.13
CA MET A 47 2.40 1.18 7.57
C MET A 47 1.91 2.16 8.64
N GLY A 48 1.07 1.70 9.59
CA GLY A 48 0.66 2.52 10.73
C GLY A 48 1.84 3.02 11.58
N ALA A 49 2.78 2.12 11.88
CA ALA A 49 4.00 2.47 12.62
C ALA A 49 4.91 3.44 11.83
N PHE A 50 5.00 3.31 10.52
CA PHE A 50 5.74 4.25 9.67
C PHE A 50 5.12 5.65 9.70
N ILE A 51 3.79 5.73 9.71
CA ILE A 51 3.06 7.00 9.82
C ILE A 51 3.35 7.65 11.18
N ASP A 52 3.26 6.90 12.27
CA ASP A 52 3.57 7.39 13.62
C ASP A 52 5.01 7.95 13.69
N LEU A 53 5.96 7.23 13.10
CA LEU A 53 7.36 7.65 13.03
C LEU A 53 7.51 8.96 12.24
N ALA A 54 6.88 9.03 11.07
CA ALA A 54 6.94 10.23 10.22
C ALA A 54 6.34 11.45 10.93
N GLU A 55 5.22 11.28 11.61
CA GLU A 55 4.58 12.33 12.41
C GLU A 55 5.48 12.79 13.56
N ALA A 56 6.10 11.84 14.29
CA ALA A 56 7.02 12.15 15.38
C ALA A 56 8.27 12.93 14.90
N MET A 57 8.71 12.68 13.68
CA MET A 57 9.84 13.38 13.06
C MET A 57 9.45 14.72 12.41
N GLY A 58 8.17 15.03 12.32
CA GLY A 58 7.71 16.19 11.56
C GLY A 58 7.97 16.08 10.06
N ALA A 59 8.03 14.86 9.52
CA ALA A 59 8.27 14.62 8.10
C ALA A 59 7.01 14.87 7.27
N GLU A 60 7.19 15.36 6.05
CA GLU A 60 6.13 15.38 5.04
C GLU A 60 5.89 13.96 4.54
N MET A 61 4.63 13.57 4.39
CA MET A 61 4.25 12.23 3.96
C MET A 61 3.54 12.23 2.60
N VAL A 62 3.88 11.25 1.78
CA VAL A 62 3.15 10.87 0.56
C VAL A 62 2.69 9.43 0.75
N THR A 63 1.37 9.21 0.76
CA THR A 63 0.77 7.90 0.98
C THR A 63 -0.03 7.49 -0.25
N PRO A 64 0.64 7.05 -1.33
CA PRO A 64 -0.03 6.85 -2.62
C PRO A 64 -1.07 5.73 -2.58
N ILE A 65 -0.81 4.67 -1.83
CA ILE A 65 -1.66 3.48 -1.84
C ILE A 65 -1.51 2.66 -0.55
N SER A 66 -2.63 2.10 -0.10
CA SER A 66 -2.69 1.00 0.87
C SER A 66 -3.51 -0.13 0.24
N ALA A 67 -2.84 -1.23 -0.10
CA ALA A 67 -3.43 -2.37 -0.80
C ALA A 67 -3.19 -3.65 0.00
N MET A 68 -4.25 -4.24 0.55
CA MET A 68 -4.20 -5.51 1.25
C MET A 68 -5.32 -6.41 0.78
N ALA A 69 -4.99 -7.61 0.30
CA ALA A 69 -5.95 -8.63 -0.06
C ALA A 69 -5.83 -9.84 0.87
N ASN A 70 -6.95 -10.49 1.13
CA ASN A 70 -6.96 -11.77 1.83
C ASN A 70 -6.23 -12.85 1.01
N PRO A 71 -5.68 -13.88 1.66
CA PRO A 71 -5.04 -15.00 0.96
C PRO A 71 -5.93 -15.57 -0.14
N SER A 72 -5.40 -15.68 -1.34
CA SER A 72 -6.08 -16.18 -2.53
C SER A 72 -5.07 -16.59 -3.61
N GLY A 73 -5.50 -16.85 -4.82
CA GLY A 73 -4.63 -17.21 -5.93
C GLY A 73 -3.72 -16.06 -6.38
N THR A 74 -2.94 -16.33 -7.41
CA THR A 74 -1.99 -15.38 -7.98
C THR A 74 -2.67 -14.05 -8.33
N VAL A 75 -2.04 -12.95 -7.98
CA VAL A 75 -2.51 -11.60 -8.30
C VAL A 75 -2.54 -11.40 -9.81
N ASP A 76 -3.59 -10.79 -10.32
CA ASP A 76 -3.66 -10.41 -11.74
C ASP A 76 -2.49 -9.49 -12.11
N GLY A 77 -1.82 -9.77 -13.23
CA GLY A 77 -0.66 -9.01 -13.67
C GLY A 77 -0.96 -7.52 -13.84
N ALA A 78 -2.13 -7.19 -14.37
CA ALA A 78 -2.57 -5.80 -14.52
C ALA A 78 -2.80 -5.12 -13.15
N ALA A 79 -3.33 -5.83 -12.17
CA ALA A 79 -3.52 -5.31 -10.81
C ALA A 79 -2.17 -5.04 -10.14
N TYR A 80 -1.24 -5.99 -10.23
CA TYR A 80 0.11 -5.83 -9.68
C TYR A 80 0.85 -4.66 -10.34
N ALA A 81 0.80 -4.57 -11.66
CA ALA A 81 1.43 -3.48 -12.40
C ALA A 81 0.86 -2.12 -12.01
N HIS A 82 -0.46 -2.01 -11.83
CA HIS A 82 -1.11 -0.78 -11.39
C HIS A 82 -0.65 -0.36 -9.99
N ILE A 83 -0.59 -1.29 -9.04
CA ILE A 83 -0.13 -1.01 -7.67
C ILE A 83 1.31 -0.52 -7.69
N CYS A 84 2.21 -1.23 -8.37
CA CYS A 84 3.61 -0.84 -8.50
C CYS A 84 3.77 0.54 -9.16
N GLN A 85 3.03 0.79 -10.24
CA GLN A 85 3.12 2.05 -10.96
C GLN A 85 2.63 3.22 -10.11
N THR A 86 1.57 3.02 -9.32
CA THR A 86 1.05 4.03 -8.39
C THR A 86 2.13 4.46 -7.38
N ILE A 87 2.93 3.52 -6.88
CA ILE A 87 4.03 3.81 -5.95
C ILE A 87 5.17 4.52 -6.69
N VAL A 88 5.58 4.01 -7.84
CA VAL A 88 6.68 4.57 -8.65
C VAL A 88 6.38 6.01 -9.07
N ASP A 89 5.16 6.29 -9.51
CA ASP A 89 4.75 7.63 -9.95
C ASP A 89 4.76 8.66 -8.81
N ALA A 90 4.55 8.21 -7.57
CA ALA A 90 4.56 9.07 -6.39
C ALA A 90 5.96 9.30 -5.79
N ALA A 91 6.96 8.52 -6.20
CA ALA A 91 8.30 8.54 -5.61
C ALA A 91 9.13 9.80 -5.92
N PRO A 92 9.03 10.47 -7.09
CA PRO A 92 9.84 11.64 -7.36
C PRO A 92 9.71 12.72 -6.29
N GLY A 93 10.86 13.24 -5.84
CA GLY A 93 10.91 14.26 -4.79
C GLY A 93 10.83 13.74 -3.37
N CYS A 94 10.65 12.44 -3.16
CA CYS A 94 10.73 11.83 -1.84
C CYS A 94 12.19 11.51 -1.49
N ASP A 95 12.54 11.68 -0.21
CA ASP A 95 13.89 11.39 0.30
C ASP A 95 14.08 9.91 0.64
N ALA A 96 12.99 9.23 1.01
CA ALA A 96 13.00 7.80 1.33
C ALA A 96 11.63 7.16 1.07
N LEU A 97 11.64 5.83 0.92
CA LEU A 97 10.46 4.99 0.77
C LEU A 97 10.40 4.01 1.94
N LEU A 98 9.23 3.91 2.57
CA LEU A 98 8.89 2.91 3.59
C LEU A 98 7.75 2.05 3.02
N LEU A 99 8.04 0.80 2.75
CA LEU A 99 7.08 -0.14 2.15
C LEU A 99 6.75 -1.27 3.15
N ASP A 100 5.45 -1.49 3.36
CA ASP A 100 4.87 -2.57 4.18
C ASP A 100 4.41 -3.72 3.28
#